data_f119528c04c3f1641802e739f4c6a69d
#
_entry.id   f119528c04c3f1641802e739f4c6a69d
#
_cell.length_a   1.000
_cell.length_b   1.000
_cell.length_c   1.000
_cell.angle_alpha   90.00
_cell.angle_beta   90.00
_cell.angle_gamma   90.00
#
_symmetry.space_group_name_H-M   'P 1'
#
loop_
_entity.id
_entity.type
_entity.pdbx_description
1 polymer ?
#
loop_
_entity_poly.entity_id
_entity_poly.type
_entity_poly.pdbx_seq_one_letter_code
_entity_poly.pdbx_strand_id
1 'polypeptide(L)'
;MSLNNKLRTAVIGATGFTGLDLVYLLSKHPKVNIVNLCATKNLGKKIHHFDKRLNKNLPKLTSIKKIDWEKLDLVFLSLPNGEAQRIIKKRFFKYKNLKYIDLSADFRIIDPKIYSKNYKIRHRASKLIKYSLYSVSEFSNKSISNYRIISNPGCYPTSIQLPLIPLIKNRL
;
A
#
# COMPACT_ATOMS: atom_id res chain seq x y z
N MET A 1 10.42 18.73 -17.91
CA MET A 1 9.57 17.71 -17.25
C MET A 1 8.22 18.36 -16.96
N SER A 2 7.16 17.92 -17.61
CA SER A 2 5.84 18.55 -17.47
C SER A 2 5.31 18.35 -16.05
N LEU A 3 5.01 19.47 -15.39
CA LEU A 3 4.57 19.59 -13.99
C LEU A 3 3.17 19.02 -13.70
N ASN A 4 2.57 18.26 -14.61
CA ASN A 4 1.13 17.94 -14.50
C ASN A 4 0.78 16.45 -14.53
N ASN A 5 1.73 15.55 -14.41
CA ASN A 5 1.41 14.11 -14.47
C ASN A 5 1.28 13.52 -13.05
N LYS A 6 0.06 13.60 -12.48
CA LYS A 6 -0.27 12.95 -11.20
C LYS A 6 -0.28 11.44 -11.37
N LEU A 7 0.30 10.72 -10.41
CA LEU A 7 0.29 9.26 -10.36
C LEU A 7 -1.15 8.73 -10.27
N ARG A 8 -1.55 7.93 -11.23
CA ARG A 8 -2.86 7.25 -11.25
C ARG A 8 -2.85 6.13 -10.24
N THR A 9 -3.59 6.33 -9.18
CA THR A 9 -3.49 5.53 -7.96
C THR A 9 -4.78 4.79 -7.65
N ALA A 10 -4.67 3.52 -7.28
CA ALA A 10 -5.76 2.74 -6.72
C ALA A 10 -5.53 2.49 -5.22
N VAL A 11 -6.61 2.54 -4.42
CA VAL A 11 -6.61 2.12 -3.02
C VAL A 11 -7.50 0.88 -2.89
N ILE A 12 -6.92 -0.24 -2.49
CA ILE A 12 -7.63 -1.50 -2.26
C ILE A 12 -7.78 -1.70 -0.75
N GLY A 13 -9.01 -1.92 -0.30
CA GLY A 13 -9.36 -1.89 1.12
C GLY A 13 -9.72 -0.48 1.61
N ALA A 14 -10.26 0.35 0.71
CA ALA A 14 -10.52 1.78 0.94
C ALA A 14 -11.48 2.09 2.10
N THR A 15 -12.33 1.15 2.51
CA THR A 15 -13.34 1.34 3.58
C THR A 15 -12.88 0.85 4.96
N GLY A 16 -11.69 0.28 5.08
CA GLY A 16 -11.09 -0.03 6.38
C GLY A 16 -10.56 1.24 7.08
N PHE A 17 -10.30 1.18 8.38
CA PHE A 17 -9.76 2.32 9.14
C PHE A 17 -8.53 2.94 8.47
N THR A 18 -7.49 2.15 8.27
CA THR A 18 -6.28 2.60 7.57
C THR A 18 -6.56 3.06 6.14
N GLY A 19 -7.52 2.39 5.45
CA GLY A 19 -7.91 2.74 4.09
C GLY A 19 -8.56 4.11 4.00
N LEU A 20 -9.45 4.46 4.92
CA LEU A 20 -10.12 5.78 4.99
C LEU A 20 -9.12 6.90 5.24
N ASP A 21 -8.23 6.74 6.23
CA ASP A 21 -7.18 7.72 6.51
C ASP A 21 -6.21 7.87 5.33
N LEU A 22 -5.83 6.77 4.71
CA LEU A 22 -4.99 6.79 3.51
C LEU A 22 -5.66 7.56 2.36
N VAL A 23 -6.95 7.30 2.08
CA VAL A 23 -7.70 8.02 1.06
C VAL A 23 -7.76 9.52 1.38
N TYR A 24 -7.95 9.89 2.65
CA TYR A 24 -7.93 11.28 3.09
C TYR A 24 -6.58 11.94 2.79
N LEU A 25 -5.48 11.33 3.18
CA LEU A 25 -4.13 11.86 2.94
C LEU A 25 -3.81 11.95 1.43
N LEU A 26 -4.10 10.89 0.68
CA LEU A 26 -3.86 10.85 -0.76
C LEU A 26 -4.71 11.86 -1.54
N SER A 27 -5.94 12.12 -1.09
CA SER A 27 -6.82 13.09 -1.74
C SER A 27 -6.29 14.53 -1.69
N LYS A 28 -5.42 14.81 -0.74
CA LYS A 28 -4.73 16.11 -0.56
C LYS A 28 -3.34 16.15 -1.18
N HIS A 29 -2.81 14.99 -1.61
CA HIS A 29 -1.44 14.90 -2.11
C HIS A 29 -1.33 15.48 -3.53
N PRO A 30 -0.43 16.45 -3.78
CA PRO A 30 -0.38 17.19 -5.06
C PRO A 30 -0.02 16.31 -6.26
N LYS A 31 0.72 15.21 -6.06
CA LYS A 31 1.20 14.31 -7.11
C LYS A 31 0.36 13.03 -7.27
N VAL A 32 -0.79 12.92 -6.61
CA VAL A 32 -1.64 11.73 -6.65
C VAL A 32 -2.99 12.06 -7.28
N ASN A 33 -3.45 11.17 -8.16
CA ASN A 33 -4.82 11.13 -8.65
C ASN A 33 -5.43 9.76 -8.30
N ILE A 34 -6.37 9.75 -7.36
CA ILE A 34 -7.08 8.53 -6.98
C ILE A 34 -8.10 8.21 -8.07
N VAL A 35 -7.86 7.15 -8.83
CA VAL A 35 -8.73 6.71 -9.92
C VAL A 35 -9.61 5.51 -9.56
N ASN A 36 -9.22 4.72 -8.56
CA ASN A 36 -10.00 3.60 -8.06
C ASN A 36 -9.99 3.52 -6.54
N LEU A 37 -11.16 3.32 -5.96
CA LEU A 37 -11.38 2.97 -4.56
C LEU A 37 -12.05 1.62 -4.52
N CYS A 38 -11.33 0.59 -3.99
CA CYS A 38 -11.85 -0.78 -4.01
C CYS A 38 -12.25 -1.26 -2.63
N ALA A 39 -13.40 -1.90 -2.59
CA ALA A 39 -13.95 -2.58 -1.43
C ALA A 39 -14.62 -3.89 -1.83
N THR A 40 -14.95 -4.74 -0.85
CA THR A 40 -15.71 -5.98 -1.06
C THR A 40 -17.22 -5.77 -0.89
N LYS A 41 -17.61 -4.77 -0.10
CA LYS A 41 -19.00 -4.42 0.19
C LYS A 41 -19.29 -2.97 -0.22
N ASN A 42 -20.55 -2.60 -0.25
CA ASN A 42 -21.01 -1.22 -0.54
C ASN A 42 -20.57 -0.68 -1.90
N LEU A 43 -20.45 -1.54 -2.90
CA LEU A 43 -20.09 -1.14 -4.26
C LEU A 43 -21.10 -0.12 -4.82
N GLY A 44 -20.60 0.86 -5.56
CA GLY A 44 -21.40 1.96 -6.12
C GLY A 44 -21.63 3.15 -5.15
N LYS A 45 -21.43 2.96 -3.84
CA LYS A 45 -21.54 4.05 -2.86
C LYS A 45 -20.34 5.00 -2.96
N LYS A 46 -20.55 6.26 -2.58
CA LYS A 46 -19.47 7.23 -2.46
C LYS A 46 -18.76 7.09 -1.12
N ILE A 47 -17.44 7.24 -1.13
CA ILE A 47 -16.58 7.01 0.05
C ILE A 47 -16.87 7.98 1.20
N HIS A 48 -17.34 9.23 0.92
CA HIS A 48 -17.69 10.20 1.95
C HIS A 48 -18.86 9.78 2.86
N HIS A 49 -19.61 8.73 2.50
CA HIS A 49 -20.62 8.15 3.40
C HIS A 49 -19.98 7.42 4.59
N PHE A 50 -18.74 6.99 4.45
CA PHE A 50 -17.98 6.28 5.48
C PHE A 50 -17.09 7.22 6.31
N ASP A 51 -16.66 8.34 5.70
CA ASP A 51 -15.88 9.37 6.37
C ASP A 51 -16.20 10.74 5.79
N LYS A 52 -16.74 11.63 6.62
CA LYS A 52 -17.16 12.99 6.22
C LYS A 52 -16.02 13.92 5.85
N ARG A 53 -14.77 13.58 6.21
CA ARG A 53 -13.58 14.33 5.80
C ARG A 53 -13.30 14.22 4.30
N LEU A 54 -13.87 13.18 3.64
CA LEU A 54 -13.59 12.84 2.24
C LEU A 54 -14.46 13.59 1.27
N ASN A 55 -13.85 14.02 0.15
CA ASN A 55 -14.54 14.77 -0.89
C ASN A 55 -15.59 13.91 -1.61
N LYS A 56 -16.76 14.49 -1.89
CA LYS A 56 -17.84 13.85 -2.65
C LYS A 56 -17.48 13.54 -4.11
N ASN A 57 -16.44 14.18 -4.66
CA ASN A 57 -15.98 14.00 -6.03
C ASN A 57 -15.00 12.83 -6.22
N LEU A 58 -14.59 12.18 -5.14
CA LEU A 58 -13.79 10.97 -5.22
C LEU A 58 -14.56 9.84 -5.91
N PRO A 59 -13.86 8.88 -6.57
CA PRO A 59 -14.48 7.75 -7.24
C PRO A 59 -15.44 6.99 -6.32
N LYS A 60 -16.50 6.43 -6.89
CA LYS A 60 -17.37 5.49 -6.18
C LYS A 60 -16.63 4.20 -5.89
N LEU A 61 -17.02 3.51 -4.81
CA LEU A 61 -16.47 2.21 -4.45
C LEU A 61 -16.73 1.18 -5.56
N THR A 62 -15.68 0.48 -5.95
CA THR A 62 -15.74 -0.54 -7.01
C THR A 62 -15.14 -1.88 -6.55
N SER A 63 -15.43 -2.95 -7.28
CA SER A 63 -14.73 -4.21 -7.13
C SER A 63 -13.33 -4.14 -7.77
N ILE A 64 -12.38 -4.85 -7.19
CA ILE A 64 -11.03 -5.05 -7.77
C ILE A 64 -11.06 -5.60 -9.20
N LYS A 65 -12.14 -6.28 -9.59
CA LYS A 65 -12.34 -6.82 -10.95
C LYS A 65 -12.53 -5.73 -12.00
N LYS A 66 -12.95 -4.52 -11.60
CA LYS A 66 -13.20 -3.37 -12.48
C LYS A 66 -12.00 -2.45 -12.67
N ILE A 67 -10.85 -2.78 -12.06
CA ILE A 67 -9.62 -2.00 -12.22
C ILE A 67 -9.02 -2.21 -13.61
N ASP A 68 -8.76 -1.12 -14.29
CA ASP A 68 -7.88 -1.10 -15.47
C ASP A 68 -6.42 -0.95 -14.97
N TRP A 69 -5.76 -2.09 -14.80
CA TRP A 69 -4.42 -2.18 -14.22
C TRP A 69 -3.32 -1.59 -15.11
N GLU A 70 -3.53 -1.51 -16.42
CA GLU A 70 -2.57 -0.96 -17.38
C GLU A 70 -2.44 0.55 -17.23
N LYS A 71 -3.52 1.18 -16.80
CA LYS A 71 -3.57 2.64 -16.58
C LYS A 71 -3.15 3.08 -15.18
N LEU A 72 -2.64 2.18 -14.34
CA LEU A 72 -2.21 2.49 -12.98
C LEU A 72 -0.69 2.64 -12.88
N ASP A 73 -0.26 3.63 -12.11
CA ASP A 73 1.14 3.82 -11.73
C ASP A 73 1.41 3.22 -10.34
N LEU A 74 0.42 3.30 -9.43
CA LEU A 74 0.59 2.98 -8.03
C LEU A 74 -0.66 2.31 -7.43
N VAL A 75 -0.45 1.31 -6.58
CA VAL A 75 -1.52 0.63 -5.85
C VAL A 75 -1.16 0.58 -4.37
N PHE A 76 -2.06 1.10 -3.53
CA PHE A 76 -2.01 0.90 -2.09
C PHE A 76 -2.89 -0.28 -1.69
N LEU A 77 -2.37 -1.12 -0.80
CA LEU A 77 -3.03 -2.33 -0.32
C LEU A 77 -3.22 -2.23 1.19
N SER A 78 -4.43 -1.86 1.61
CA SER A 78 -4.87 -1.81 3.01
C SER A 78 -5.78 -3.00 3.30
N LEU A 79 -5.16 -4.18 3.39
CA LEU A 79 -5.85 -5.47 3.38
C LEU A 79 -5.41 -6.36 4.55
N PRO A 80 -6.23 -7.36 4.91
CA PRO A 80 -5.80 -8.42 5.82
C PRO A 80 -4.58 -9.18 5.27
N ASN A 81 -3.80 -9.78 6.18
CA ASN A 81 -2.64 -10.59 5.83
C ASN A 81 -3.00 -11.73 4.87
N GLY A 82 -2.13 -11.99 3.89
CA GLY A 82 -2.33 -12.99 2.84
C GLY A 82 -2.99 -12.46 1.57
N GLU A 83 -3.74 -11.36 1.64
CA GLU A 83 -4.45 -10.82 0.49
C GLU A 83 -3.57 -9.96 -0.42
N ALA A 84 -2.66 -9.14 0.14
CA ALA A 84 -1.75 -8.33 -0.66
C ALA A 84 -0.84 -9.20 -1.52
N GLN A 85 -0.22 -10.25 -0.94
CA GLN A 85 0.61 -11.19 -1.70
C GLN A 85 -0.17 -11.90 -2.83
N ARG A 86 -1.45 -12.22 -2.61
CA ARG A 86 -2.29 -12.85 -3.63
C ARG A 86 -2.56 -11.91 -4.81
N ILE A 87 -2.81 -10.64 -4.51
CA ILE A 87 -3.08 -9.61 -5.52
C ILE A 87 -1.82 -9.30 -6.32
N ILE A 88 -0.71 -9.03 -5.64
CA ILE A 88 0.57 -8.68 -6.25
C ILE A 88 1.08 -9.84 -7.12
N LYS A 89 1.09 -11.07 -6.60
CA LYS A 89 1.57 -12.25 -7.33
C LYS A 89 0.95 -12.39 -8.73
N LYS A 90 -0.36 -12.15 -8.85
CA LYS A 90 -1.08 -12.28 -10.12
C LYS A 90 -0.73 -11.19 -11.14
N ARG A 91 -0.17 -10.06 -10.70
CA ARG A 91 -0.04 -8.83 -11.50
C ARG A 91 1.39 -8.38 -11.70
N PHE A 92 2.29 -8.78 -10.82
CA PHE A 92 3.65 -8.27 -10.74
C PHE A 92 4.40 -8.35 -12.08
N PHE A 93 4.40 -9.52 -12.72
CA PHE A 93 5.12 -9.70 -13.98
C PHE A 93 4.35 -9.19 -15.20
N LYS A 94 3.01 -9.14 -15.11
CA LYS A 94 2.16 -8.64 -16.20
C LYS A 94 2.29 -7.10 -16.35
N TYR A 95 2.27 -6.36 -15.24
CA TYR A 95 2.29 -4.89 -15.23
C TYR A 95 3.64 -4.41 -14.70
N LYS A 96 4.64 -4.36 -15.58
CA LYS A 96 6.07 -4.16 -15.21
C LYS A 96 6.36 -2.83 -14.52
N ASN A 97 5.64 -1.76 -14.86
CA ASN A 97 5.85 -0.41 -14.32
C ASN A 97 5.03 -0.13 -13.06
N LEU A 98 4.04 -0.98 -12.75
CA LEU A 98 3.17 -0.81 -11.61
C LEU A 98 3.92 -1.01 -10.30
N LYS A 99 3.79 -0.03 -9.40
CA LYS A 99 4.35 -0.08 -8.04
C LYS A 99 3.25 -0.36 -7.01
N TYR A 100 3.67 -0.95 -5.88
CA TYR A 100 2.78 -1.36 -4.81
C TYR A 100 3.30 -0.84 -3.47
N ILE A 101 2.39 -0.27 -2.66
CA ILE A 101 2.63 0.04 -1.26
C ILE A 101 1.73 -0.87 -0.44
N ASP A 102 2.35 -1.79 0.27
CA ASP A 102 1.67 -2.78 1.10
C ASP A 102 1.63 -2.33 2.56
N LEU A 103 0.43 -2.10 3.08
CA LEU A 103 0.20 -1.75 4.47
C LEU A 103 -0.11 -3.00 5.32
N SER A 104 -0.24 -4.18 4.68
CA SER A 104 -0.35 -5.46 5.39
C SER A 104 1.00 -5.95 5.89
N ALA A 105 1.05 -7.15 6.46
CA ALA A 105 2.31 -7.76 6.90
C ALA A 105 3.00 -8.60 5.82
N ASP A 106 2.44 -8.69 4.62
CA ASP A 106 2.78 -9.73 3.64
C ASP A 106 4.22 -9.66 3.12
N PHE A 107 4.83 -8.47 3.09
CA PHE A 107 6.19 -8.29 2.60
C PHE A 107 7.15 -7.70 3.65
N ARG A 108 6.79 -7.73 4.95
CA ARG A 108 7.63 -7.21 6.03
C ARG A 108 8.77 -8.14 6.42
N ILE A 109 8.56 -9.45 6.30
CA ILE A 109 9.51 -10.49 6.72
C ILE A 109 10.12 -11.14 5.48
N ILE A 110 11.46 -11.13 5.40
CA ILE A 110 12.21 -11.66 4.26
C ILE A 110 12.12 -13.19 4.20
N ASP A 111 12.18 -13.87 5.34
CA ASP A 111 12.08 -15.34 5.41
C ASP A 111 10.62 -15.80 5.40
N PRO A 112 10.17 -16.53 4.35
CA PRO A 112 8.80 -17.04 4.27
C PRO A 112 8.43 -18.04 5.37
N LYS A 113 9.41 -18.74 5.94
CA LYS A 113 9.18 -19.69 7.05
C LYS A 113 8.88 -18.92 8.34
N ILE A 114 9.66 -17.86 8.62
CA ILE A 114 9.44 -16.98 9.75
C ILE A 114 8.08 -16.26 9.60
N TYR A 115 7.76 -15.77 8.40
CA TYR A 115 6.43 -15.20 8.11
C TYR A 115 5.32 -16.20 8.46
N SER A 116 5.42 -17.43 7.93
CA SER A 116 4.38 -18.46 8.13
C SER A 116 4.23 -18.86 9.60
N LYS A 117 5.34 -18.92 10.34
CA LYS A 117 5.36 -19.22 11.79
C LYS A 117 4.62 -18.16 12.59
N ASN A 118 4.84 -16.86 12.29
CA ASN A 118 4.28 -15.73 13.06
C ASN A 118 2.84 -15.43 12.68
N TYR A 119 2.54 -15.39 11.37
CA TYR A 119 1.20 -15.02 10.88
C TYR A 119 0.25 -16.20 10.68
N LYS A 120 0.73 -17.45 10.87
CA LYS A 120 -0.05 -18.71 10.69
C LYS A 120 -0.62 -18.85 9.27
N ILE A 121 -0.03 -18.18 8.30
CA ILE A 121 -0.43 -18.18 6.89
C ILE A 121 0.80 -18.48 6.04
N ARG A 122 0.69 -19.43 5.09
CA ARG A 122 1.77 -19.70 4.13
C ARG A 122 1.99 -18.50 3.22
N HIS A 123 3.25 -18.08 3.05
CA HIS A 123 3.60 -17.01 2.11
C HIS A 123 3.49 -17.51 0.66
N ARG A 124 2.52 -16.97 -0.09
CA ARG A 124 2.19 -17.43 -1.46
C ARG A 124 2.94 -16.71 -2.58
N ALA A 125 3.71 -15.67 -2.24
CA ALA A 125 4.47 -14.84 -3.18
C ALA A 125 5.94 -14.68 -2.77
N SER A 126 6.55 -15.69 -2.16
CA SER A 126 7.92 -15.65 -1.63
C SER A 126 8.96 -15.22 -2.68
N LYS A 127 8.79 -15.62 -3.95
CA LYS A 127 9.67 -15.20 -5.06
C LYS A 127 9.67 -13.67 -5.31
N LEU A 128 8.66 -12.95 -4.80
CA LEU A 128 8.54 -11.49 -4.96
C LEU A 128 9.19 -10.70 -3.82
N ILE A 129 9.55 -11.34 -2.72
CA ILE A 129 10.17 -10.68 -1.56
C ILE A 129 11.46 -9.94 -1.97
N LYS A 130 12.26 -10.49 -2.87
CA LYS A 130 13.47 -9.83 -3.39
C LYS A 130 13.23 -8.49 -4.11
N TYR A 131 11.99 -8.22 -4.51
CA TYR A 131 11.58 -6.95 -5.14
C TYR A 131 10.89 -6.00 -4.15
N SER A 132 10.87 -6.38 -2.87
CA SER A 132 10.26 -5.58 -1.80
C SER A 132 11.32 -4.88 -0.94
N LEU A 133 10.94 -3.73 -0.41
CA LEU A 133 11.67 -3.02 0.61
C LEU A 133 10.76 -2.80 1.82
N TYR A 134 11.14 -3.31 2.98
CA TYR A 134 10.57 -2.88 4.25
C TYR A 134 11.19 -1.54 4.66
N SER A 135 10.40 -0.52 4.85
CA SER A 135 10.93 0.82 5.08
C SER A 135 10.04 1.68 5.97
N VAL A 136 10.66 2.25 6.99
CA VAL A 136 10.21 3.51 7.59
C VAL A 136 10.76 4.60 6.69
N SER A 137 9.89 5.28 5.94
CA SER A 137 10.28 6.21 4.85
C SER A 137 11.23 7.30 5.30
N GLU A 138 11.05 7.81 6.53
CA GLU A 138 11.86 8.87 7.15
C GLU A 138 13.33 8.48 7.34
N PHE A 139 13.61 7.18 7.46
CA PHE A 139 14.97 6.67 7.72
C PHE A 139 15.52 5.81 6.59
N SER A 140 14.83 5.75 5.46
CA SER A 140 15.28 4.94 4.34
C SER A 140 16.47 5.58 3.63
N ASN A 141 17.66 4.97 3.80
CA ASN A 141 18.87 5.35 3.07
C ASN A 141 18.92 4.75 1.65
N LYS A 142 17.99 3.85 1.33
CA LYS A 142 17.92 3.21 0.03
C LYS A 142 16.96 3.99 -0.87
N SER A 143 17.29 4.08 -2.14
CA SER A 143 16.37 4.63 -3.12
C SER A 143 15.10 3.75 -3.20
N ILE A 144 14.00 4.23 -2.64
CA ILE A 144 12.69 3.57 -2.67
C ILE A 144 12.25 3.31 -4.10
N SER A 145 12.66 4.18 -5.04
CA SER A 145 12.34 4.08 -6.46
C SER A 145 12.85 2.78 -7.13
N ASN A 146 13.90 2.17 -6.59
CA ASN A 146 14.48 0.93 -7.11
C ASN A 146 13.61 -0.31 -6.80
N TYR A 147 12.66 -0.17 -5.91
CA TYR A 147 11.78 -1.27 -5.50
C TYR A 147 10.38 -1.10 -6.08
N ARG A 148 9.75 -2.23 -6.39
CA ARG A 148 8.38 -2.24 -6.90
C ARG A 148 7.33 -2.52 -5.84
N ILE A 149 7.75 -3.07 -4.71
CA ILE A 149 6.90 -3.33 -3.54
C ILE A 149 7.53 -2.62 -2.36
N ILE A 150 6.81 -1.68 -1.77
CA ILE A 150 7.19 -1.04 -0.52
C ILE A 150 6.31 -1.60 0.57
N SER A 151 6.91 -2.28 1.53
CA SER A 151 6.20 -2.82 2.70
C SER A 151 6.27 -1.81 3.83
N ASN A 152 5.12 -1.25 4.17
CA ASN A 152 5.01 -0.27 5.24
C ASN A 152 5.02 -0.96 6.62
N PRO A 153 5.74 -0.42 7.62
CA PRO A 153 5.70 -0.92 8.98
C PRO A 153 4.29 -0.91 9.57
N GLY A 154 4.03 -1.78 10.53
CA GLY A 154 2.82 -1.72 11.35
C GLY A 154 2.88 -0.57 12.35
N CYS A 155 1.73 -0.23 12.98
CA CYS A 155 1.63 0.88 13.93
C CYS A 155 2.61 0.77 15.11
N TYR A 156 2.67 -0.38 15.78
CA TYR A 156 3.62 -0.60 16.88
C TYR A 156 5.09 -0.50 16.44
N PRO A 157 5.58 -1.21 15.39
CA PRO A 157 6.93 -1.00 14.91
C PRO A 157 7.23 0.45 14.52
N THR A 158 6.28 1.16 13.93
CA THR A 158 6.47 2.57 13.56
C THR A 158 6.63 3.45 14.79
N SER A 159 5.76 3.30 15.81
CA SER A 159 5.82 4.10 17.04
C SER A 159 7.11 3.88 17.84
N ILE A 160 7.71 2.70 17.73
CA ILE A 160 8.98 2.37 18.38
C ILE A 160 10.16 2.84 17.54
N GLN A 161 10.16 2.59 16.24
CA GLN A 161 11.29 2.89 15.36
C GLN A 161 11.52 4.40 15.18
N LEU A 162 10.44 5.19 15.08
CA LEU A 162 10.54 6.63 14.89
C LEU A 162 11.36 7.32 15.99
N PRO A 163 11.13 7.10 17.30
CA PRO A 163 11.96 7.72 18.34
C PRO A 163 13.31 7.02 18.54
N LEU A 164 13.37 5.68 18.42
CA LEU A 164 14.61 4.95 18.76
C LEU A 164 15.70 5.05 17.69
N ILE A 165 15.36 5.07 16.40
CA ILE A 165 16.38 5.12 15.35
C ILE A 165 17.30 6.34 15.47
N PRO A 166 16.80 7.58 15.67
CA PRO A 166 17.67 8.74 15.87
C PRO A 166 18.55 8.62 17.13
N LEU A 167 17.99 8.12 18.24
CA LEU A 167 18.75 7.94 19.49
C LEU A 167 19.92 6.98 19.29
N ILE A 168 19.64 5.80 18.71
CA ILE A 168 20.70 4.80 18.44
C ILE A 168 21.74 5.33 17.46
N LYS A 169 21.32 6.06 16.40
CA LYS A 169 22.27 6.67 15.44
C LYS A 169 23.18 7.69 16.09
N ASN A 170 22.71 8.43 17.08
CA ASN A 170 23.48 9.42 17.81
C ASN A 170 24.17 8.86 19.07
N ARG A 171 24.09 7.55 19.29
CA ARG A 171 24.68 6.85 20.46
C ARG A 171 24.19 7.37 21.81
N LEU A 172 22.92 7.79 21.87
CA LEU A 172 22.23 8.21 23.09
C LEU A 172 21.47 7.05 23.72
#